data_f6b5119fa663d4a4f9c4b69caaaf2420
#
_entry.id   f6b5119fa663d4a4f9c4b69caaaf2420
#
_cell.length_a   1.000
_cell.length_b   1.000
_cell.length_c   1.000
_cell.angle_alpha   90.00
_cell.angle_beta   90.00
_cell.angle_gamma   90.00
#
_symmetry.space_group_name_H-M   'P 1'
#
loop_
_entity.id
_entity.type
_entity.pdbx_description
1 polymer ?
#
loop_
_entity_poly.entity_id
_entity_poly.type
_entity_poly.pdbx_seq_one_letter_code
_entity_poly.pdbx_strand_id
1 'polypeptide(L)'
;MGLAQQCARPMVVHNKIIEKELEAVEGTQYVTKESILRRAQEIKGIPLRDVDKTGRLATGKGAIGTVIEESWFGYTPNSESEPDFSEAGVELKVTPYLRGKNGIRAKERLVCNIINYMEEYDKTFQTSAFWHKCNTMLLMSYEHLADKPKGDFRIDEAILFSFPDEDLAIIEHDWKTIMEKVRAGRAHELSEGDTLYLAACTKGANASSVRQQPFSELPAKQRAYSLKSSYMTQILNKYIFGNAESPRIIKSADVLHTKTFEEYISEKVKPYYGMTQNELKLRLGVDSNAKSLNEILLARMLDVKGRIACTEEFQKAGIIPKTIRVQSNGKIKESMSFPTFDFIALSKEETWEESELYNYLAPTKFMFVIFQERGDGAYVFDRVMFWNIPNDDLEEVHRVWERTVQTIRRGVQLIQTPRGISNDLPKQTESPVAHVRPHGQDASDKLPLPDGRMMTKQCFWLNNTYIAEQIKEVR
;
A
#
# COMPACT_ATOMS: atom_id res chain seq x y z
N MET A 1 -14.67 -48.76 -9.84
CA MET A 1 -13.79 -48.81 -8.66
C MET A 1 -13.03 -47.49 -8.62
N GLY A 2 -13.45 -46.64 -7.70
CA GLY A 2 -12.99 -45.29 -7.60
C GLY A 2 -11.72 -45.15 -6.77
N LEU A 3 -10.95 -44.14 -7.06
CA LEU A 3 -9.99 -43.51 -6.17
C LEU A 3 -10.26 -42.01 -6.21
N ALA A 4 -10.89 -41.54 -5.16
CA ALA A 4 -11.09 -40.14 -4.91
C ALA A 4 -9.75 -39.53 -4.47
N GLN A 5 -9.26 -38.57 -5.23
CA GLN A 5 -8.20 -37.66 -4.83
C GLN A 5 -8.75 -36.71 -3.76
N GLN A 6 -8.26 -36.86 -2.52
CA GLN A 6 -8.43 -35.88 -1.47
C GLN A 6 -7.53 -34.68 -1.77
N CYS A 7 -8.14 -33.57 -2.17
CA CYS A 7 -7.49 -32.27 -2.10
C CYS A 7 -7.26 -31.90 -0.64
N ALA A 8 -6.02 -31.71 -0.25
CA ALA A 8 -5.63 -31.16 1.04
C ALA A 8 -6.18 -29.73 1.17
N ARG A 9 -7.09 -29.48 2.10
CA ARG A 9 -7.53 -28.16 2.53
C ARG A 9 -6.38 -27.51 3.32
N PRO A 10 -6.11 -26.19 3.17
CA PRO A 10 -5.18 -25.51 4.05
C PRO A 10 -5.68 -25.61 5.50
N MET A 11 -4.76 -25.88 6.41
CA MET A 11 -5.02 -26.10 7.83
C MET A 11 -5.65 -24.86 8.48
N VAL A 12 -6.96 -24.78 8.47
CA VAL A 12 -7.73 -24.11 9.52
C VAL A 12 -7.55 -25.01 10.74
N VAL A 13 -6.77 -24.56 11.71
CA VAL A 13 -6.56 -25.27 12.96
C VAL A 13 -7.92 -25.58 13.56
N HIS A 14 -8.23 -26.86 13.67
CA HIS A 14 -9.52 -27.36 14.13
C HIS A 14 -9.78 -26.97 15.58
N ASN A 15 -10.79 -26.13 15.78
CA ASN A 15 -11.33 -25.69 17.07
C ASN A 15 -12.12 -26.76 17.83
N LYS A 16 -11.75 -28.04 17.77
CA LYS A 16 -12.57 -29.11 18.40
C LYS A 16 -11.90 -30.04 19.36
N ILE A 17 -10.67 -29.76 19.83
CA ILE A 17 -9.99 -30.71 20.77
C ILE A 17 -9.57 -30.08 22.12
N ILE A 18 -9.90 -28.84 22.45
CA ILE A 18 -9.51 -28.22 23.73
C ILE A 18 -10.73 -27.73 24.52
N GLU A 19 -11.76 -28.53 24.65
CA GLU A 19 -12.89 -28.21 25.56
C GLU A 19 -12.77 -28.87 26.96
N LYS A 20 -11.65 -29.48 27.29
CA LYS A 20 -11.43 -30.03 28.66
C LYS A 20 -10.01 -29.71 29.13
N GLU A 21 -9.95 -29.03 30.26
CA GLU A 21 -8.80 -28.69 31.10
C GLU A 21 -8.23 -27.30 30.86
N LEU A 22 -8.78 -26.32 31.57
CA LEU A 22 -8.04 -25.20 32.15
C LEU A 22 -8.92 -24.44 33.13
N GLU A 23 -8.86 -24.82 34.39
CA GLU A 23 -9.27 -23.99 35.53
C GLU A 23 -8.35 -22.77 35.61
N ALA A 24 -8.96 -21.60 35.84
CA ALA A 24 -8.27 -20.34 35.93
C ALA A 24 -7.23 -20.35 37.07
N VAL A 25 -5.98 -20.11 36.69
CA VAL A 25 -4.94 -19.76 37.66
C VAL A 25 -4.79 -18.21 37.57
N GLU A 26 -5.19 -17.50 38.62
CA GLU A 26 -4.92 -16.07 38.78
C GLU A 26 -3.41 -15.84 38.73
N GLY A 27 -2.96 -14.99 37.78
CA GLY A 27 -1.55 -14.63 37.66
C GLY A 27 -0.80 -15.25 36.47
N THR A 28 -1.47 -15.91 35.52
CA THR A 28 -0.81 -16.49 34.35
C THR A 28 -0.38 -15.43 33.36
N GLN A 29 0.92 -15.24 33.27
CA GLN A 29 1.59 -14.64 32.12
C GLN A 29 1.18 -15.41 30.86
N TYR A 30 0.90 -14.70 29.73
CA TYR A 30 0.47 -15.33 28.47
C TYR A 30 1.69 -15.95 27.75
N VAL A 31 2.05 -17.17 28.18
CA VAL A 31 3.27 -17.86 27.74
C VAL A 31 3.08 -18.75 26.51
N THR A 32 1.85 -19.00 26.08
CA THR A 32 1.56 -19.82 24.89
C THR A 32 0.69 -19.07 23.88
N LYS A 33 0.89 -19.38 22.60
CA LYS A 33 0.12 -18.82 21.49
C LYS A 33 -1.39 -19.06 21.64
N GLU A 34 -1.77 -20.22 22.15
CA GLU A 34 -3.16 -20.62 22.38
C GLU A 34 -3.81 -19.79 23.49
N SER A 35 -3.10 -19.55 24.61
CA SER A 35 -3.61 -18.72 25.70
C SER A 35 -3.82 -17.26 25.28
N ILE A 36 -2.89 -16.72 24.49
CA ILE A 36 -2.97 -15.38 23.90
C ILE A 36 -4.17 -15.27 22.98
N LEU A 37 -4.31 -16.19 22.03
CA LEU A 37 -5.41 -16.18 21.06
C LEU A 37 -6.78 -16.31 21.75
N ARG A 38 -6.91 -17.23 22.71
CA ARG A 38 -8.13 -17.39 23.49
C ARG A 38 -8.52 -16.08 24.18
N ARG A 39 -7.56 -15.45 24.88
CA ARG A 39 -7.81 -14.16 25.54
C ARG A 39 -8.18 -13.07 24.54
N ALA A 40 -7.53 -13.01 23.38
CA ALA A 40 -7.84 -12.08 22.33
C ALA A 40 -9.25 -12.27 21.74
N GLN A 41 -9.76 -13.48 21.70
CA GLN A 41 -11.11 -13.75 21.19
C GLN A 41 -12.22 -13.40 22.17
N GLU A 42 -11.94 -13.39 23.48
CA GLU A 42 -12.91 -13.03 24.52
C GLU A 42 -13.36 -11.55 24.44
N ILE A 43 -12.56 -10.65 23.89
CA ILE A 43 -12.90 -9.22 23.74
C ILE A 43 -13.87 -8.96 22.59
N LYS A 44 -14.07 -9.90 21.67
CA LYS A 44 -14.88 -9.69 20.47
C LYS A 44 -16.27 -9.19 20.81
N GLY A 45 -16.69 -8.11 20.13
CA GLY A 45 -18.01 -7.51 20.30
C GLY A 45 -18.18 -6.65 21.56
N ILE A 46 -17.19 -6.58 22.47
CA ILE A 46 -17.25 -5.70 23.63
C ILE A 46 -16.88 -4.27 23.21
N PRO A 47 -17.69 -3.23 23.55
CA PRO A 47 -17.34 -1.83 23.30
C PRO A 47 -16.03 -1.47 24.00
N LEU A 48 -15.13 -0.77 23.32
CA LEU A 48 -13.83 -0.41 23.92
C LEU A 48 -13.95 0.48 25.16
N ARG A 49 -15.03 1.27 25.30
CA ARG A 49 -15.29 2.02 26.54
C ARG A 49 -15.45 1.13 27.78
N ASP A 50 -15.93 -0.11 27.59
CA ASP A 50 -16.12 -1.07 28.69
C ASP A 50 -14.81 -1.82 29.00
N VAL A 51 -13.83 -1.75 28.11
CA VAL A 51 -12.49 -2.31 28.25
C VAL A 51 -11.51 -1.31 28.84
N ASP A 52 -11.62 -0.03 28.48
CA ASP A 52 -10.69 1.03 28.88
C ASP A 52 -10.80 1.36 30.36
N LYS A 53 -9.88 0.81 31.16
CA LYS A 53 -9.78 1.06 32.60
C LYS A 53 -8.98 2.32 32.95
N THR A 54 -8.25 2.88 31.98
CA THR A 54 -7.27 3.95 32.17
C THR A 54 -7.66 5.29 31.55
N GLY A 55 -8.76 5.34 30.78
CA GLY A 55 -9.21 6.54 30.07
C GLY A 55 -8.35 6.90 28.85
N ARG A 56 -7.54 5.98 28.35
CA ARG A 56 -6.62 6.18 27.21
C ARG A 56 -7.33 6.46 25.90
N LEU A 57 -8.57 6.02 25.71
CA LEU A 57 -9.32 6.26 24.46
C LEU A 57 -9.50 7.75 24.16
N ALA A 58 -9.47 8.61 25.17
CA ALA A 58 -9.51 10.06 25.01
C ALA A 58 -8.18 10.67 24.51
N THR A 59 -7.07 9.93 24.60
CA THR A 59 -5.74 10.39 24.19
C THR A 59 -5.44 9.97 22.76
N GLY A 60 -4.99 10.86 21.92
CA GLY A 60 -4.40 10.80 20.59
C GLY A 60 -4.45 9.52 19.73
N LYS A 61 -3.51 9.48 18.79
CA LYS A 61 -3.31 8.33 17.87
C LYS A 61 -2.73 7.13 18.64
N GLY A 62 -3.13 5.91 18.27
CA GLY A 62 -2.62 4.68 18.90
C GLY A 62 -3.34 4.25 20.19
N ALA A 63 -4.26 5.06 20.71
CA ALA A 63 -4.97 4.80 21.97
C ALA A 63 -5.63 3.40 22.05
N ILE A 64 -6.17 2.90 20.96
CA ILE A 64 -6.85 1.60 20.93
C ILE A 64 -5.85 0.45 21.16
N GLY A 65 -4.69 0.47 20.52
CA GLY A 65 -3.63 -0.51 20.76
C GLY A 65 -3.20 -0.53 22.22
N THR A 66 -2.92 0.65 22.77
CA THR A 66 -2.54 0.82 24.18
C THR A 66 -3.61 0.30 25.16
N VAL A 67 -4.90 0.57 24.87
CA VAL A 67 -6.01 0.06 25.70
C VAL A 67 -6.06 -1.45 25.70
N ILE A 68 -5.87 -2.08 24.53
CA ILE A 68 -5.83 -3.54 24.41
C ILE A 68 -4.65 -4.09 25.20
N GLU A 69 -3.48 -3.51 25.07
CA GLU A 69 -2.26 -3.94 25.77
C GLU A 69 -2.38 -3.77 27.28
N GLU A 70 -2.72 -2.57 27.77
CA GLU A 70 -2.80 -2.25 29.21
C GLU A 70 -4.04 -2.84 29.89
N SER A 71 -5.22 -2.55 29.34
CA SER A 71 -6.48 -2.81 30.04
C SER A 71 -7.01 -4.22 29.81
N TRP A 72 -6.74 -4.81 28.64
CA TRP A 72 -7.21 -6.17 28.32
C TRP A 72 -6.21 -7.24 28.66
N PHE A 73 -4.93 -7.09 28.22
CA PHE A 73 -3.88 -8.07 28.50
C PHE A 73 -3.13 -7.80 29.80
N GLY A 74 -3.19 -6.57 30.35
CA GLY A 74 -2.55 -6.23 31.62
C GLY A 74 -1.04 -5.97 31.51
N TYR A 75 -0.53 -5.68 30.30
CA TYR A 75 0.87 -5.33 30.08
C TYR A 75 1.08 -3.82 30.09
N THR A 76 2.22 -3.39 30.65
CA THR A 76 2.63 -1.99 30.54
C THR A 76 3.27 -1.76 29.18
N PRO A 77 2.75 -0.84 28.35
CA PRO A 77 3.37 -0.52 27.07
C PRO A 77 4.82 -0.12 27.23
N ASN A 78 5.68 -0.69 26.43
CA ASN A 78 7.10 -0.41 26.44
C ASN A 78 7.60 -0.15 25.00
N SER A 79 8.87 0.28 24.87
CA SER A 79 9.53 0.50 23.59
C SER A 79 10.66 -0.50 23.32
N GLU A 80 10.60 -1.66 23.94
CA GLU A 80 11.59 -2.71 23.81
C GLU A 80 11.59 -3.34 22.41
N SER A 81 12.71 -3.95 22.05
CA SER A 81 12.88 -4.63 20.78
C SER A 81 12.21 -6.01 20.73
N GLU A 82 11.86 -6.55 21.91
CA GLU A 82 11.20 -7.84 22.06
C GLU A 82 9.72 -7.78 21.64
N PRO A 83 9.12 -8.89 21.18
CA PRO A 83 7.68 -9.00 21.00
C PRO A 83 6.90 -8.76 22.30
N ASP A 84 5.69 -8.20 22.21
CA ASP A 84 4.85 -7.87 23.38
C ASP A 84 4.59 -9.09 24.29
N PHE A 85 4.45 -10.29 23.71
CA PHE A 85 4.40 -11.56 24.43
C PHE A 85 5.71 -12.32 24.18
N SER A 86 6.79 -11.86 24.81
CA SER A 86 8.16 -12.30 24.56
C SER A 86 8.36 -13.82 24.73
N GLU A 87 7.78 -14.44 25.77
CA GLU A 87 7.89 -15.89 26.01
C GLU A 87 7.22 -16.72 24.90
N ALA A 88 6.15 -16.22 24.30
CA ALA A 88 5.46 -16.88 23.20
C ALA A 88 5.99 -16.47 21.80
N GLY A 89 6.84 -15.43 21.74
CA GLY A 89 7.34 -14.86 20.51
C GLY A 89 6.23 -14.25 19.65
N VAL A 90 5.27 -13.56 20.26
CA VAL A 90 4.10 -12.98 19.57
C VAL A 90 4.02 -11.48 19.78
N GLU A 91 3.95 -10.73 18.69
CA GLU A 91 3.74 -9.28 18.70
C GLU A 91 2.25 -8.94 18.60
N LEU A 92 1.74 -8.04 19.42
CA LEU A 92 0.37 -7.54 19.37
C LEU A 92 0.25 -6.42 18.31
N LYS A 93 -0.69 -6.57 17.39
CA LYS A 93 -1.02 -5.52 16.42
C LYS A 93 -2.53 -5.34 16.32
N VAL A 94 -2.98 -4.10 16.53
CA VAL A 94 -4.39 -3.71 16.41
C VAL A 94 -4.54 -2.88 15.14
N THR A 95 -5.41 -3.30 14.21
CA THR A 95 -5.52 -2.71 12.88
C THR A 95 -6.94 -2.30 12.55
N PRO A 96 -7.17 -1.04 12.11
CA PRO A 96 -8.46 -0.59 11.63
C PRO A 96 -8.72 -1.02 10.18
N TYR A 97 -9.97 -1.35 9.90
CA TYR A 97 -10.42 -1.53 8.53
C TYR A 97 -11.65 -0.66 8.21
N LEU A 98 -11.92 -0.50 6.92
CA LEU A 98 -13.08 0.20 6.40
C LEU A 98 -13.91 -0.78 5.58
N ARG A 99 -15.23 -0.71 5.76
CA ARG A 99 -16.20 -1.44 4.94
C ARG A 99 -16.85 -0.48 3.96
N GLY A 100 -16.66 -0.71 2.69
CA GLY A 100 -17.22 0.10 1.61
C GLY A 100 -18.00 -0.72 0.60
N LYS A 101 -18.51 -0.07 -0.44
CA LYS A 101 -19.24 -0.72 -1.53
C LYS A 101 -18.42 -1.80 -2.25
N ASN A 102 -17.10 -1.64 -2.30
CA ASN A 102 -16.19 -2.55 -2.97
C ASN A 102 -15.58 -3.61 -2.03
N GLY A 103 -16.12 -3.77 -0.82
CA GLY A 103 -15.64 -4.73 0.17
C GLY A 103 -14.83 -4.10 1.29
N ILE A 104 -14.02 -4.92 1.95
CA ILE A 104 -13.19 -4.54 3.09
C ILE A 104 -11.81 -4.12 2.61
N ARG A 105 -11.30 -3.01 3.19
CA ARG A 105 -9.92 -2.56 2.98
C ARG A 105 -9.29 -2.12 4.30
N ALA A 106 -8.00 -2.32 4.44
CA ALA A 106 -7.25 -1.73 5.54
C ALA A 106 -7.37 -0.20 5.48
N LYS A 107 -7.58 0.44 6.62
CA LYS A 107 -7.64 1.90 6.71
C LYS A 107 -6.25 2.51 6.54
N GLU A 108 -5.22 1.82 7.04
CA GLU A 108 -3.84 2.30 7.06
C GLU A 108 -2.85 1.15 6.93
N ARG A 109 -1.56 1.47 6.75
CA ARG A 109 -0.44 0.53 6.84
C ARG A 109 -0.31 -0.01 8.27
N LEU A 110 0.26 -1.21 8.43
CA LEU A 110 0.59 -1.76 9.73
C LEU A 110 2.05 -1.44 10.06
N VAL A 111 2.28 -0.53 11.01
CA VAL A 111 3.63 -0.21 11.48
C VAL A 111 4.15 -1.35 12.38
N CYS A 112 5.33 -1.87 12.06
CA CYS A 112 5.98 -2.95 12.79
C CYS A 112 6.90 -2.40 13.88
N ASN A 113 8.10 -1.96 13.51
CA ASN A 113 9.09 -1.41 14.43
C ASN A 113 9.97 -0.36 13.74
N ILE A 114 10.59 0.51 14.54
CA ILE A 114 11.52 1.53 14.05
C ILE A 114 12.76 0.87 13.42
N ILE A 115 13.23 1.43 12.31
CA ILE A 115 14.50 1.02 11.69
C ILE A 115 15.64 1.78 12.38
N ASN A 116 16.45 1.07 13.17
CA ASN A 116 17.70 1.62 13.66
C ASN A 116 18.80 1.34 12.63
N TYR A 117 19.08 2.30 11.77
CA TYR A 117 20.03 2.13 10.68
C TYR A 117 21.43 1.68 11.14
N MET A 118 21.85 2.15 12.33
CA MET A 118 23.17 1.84 12.91
C MET A 118 23.27 0.44 13.52
N GLU A 119 22.15 -0.23 13.76
CA GLU A 119 22.09 -1.58 14.33
C GLU A 119 21.61 -2.63 13.32
N GLU A 120 20.95 -2.18 12.25
CA GLU A 120 20.35 -3.09 11.26
C GLU A 120 21.27 -3.39 10.07
N TYR A 121 22.25 -2.52 9.76
CA TYR A 121 23.01 -2.58 8.51
C TYR A 121 23.85 -3.86 8.35
N ASP A 122 24.31 -4.48 9.42
CA ASP A 122 25.14 -5.69 9.42
C ASP A 122 24.35 -6.99 9.63
N LYS A 123 23.02 -6.90 9.89
CA LYS A 123 22.17 -8.05 10.12
C LYS A 123 21.78 -8.78 8.83
N THR A 124 21.36 -10.03 8.99
CA THR A 124 20.60 -10.78 7.97
C THR A 124 19.10 -10.59 8.18
N PHE A 125 18.27 -10.99 7.24
CA PHE A 125 16.82 -10.94 7.41
C PHE A 125 16.37 -11.71 8.67
N GLN A 126 16.92 -12.90 8.88
CA GLN A 126 16.56 -13.78 10.02
C GLN A 126 17.00 -13.20 11.38
N THR A 127 18.03 -12.35 11.41
CA THR A 127 18.52 -11.69 12.64
C THR A 127 18.05 -10.23 12.75
N SER A 128 17.26 -9.73 11.80
CA SER A 128 16.74 -8.37 11.80
C SER A 128 15.75 -8.13 12.93
N ALA A 129 15.67 -6.89 13.40
CA ALA A 129 14.68 -6.48 14.40
C ALA A 129 13.23 -6.67 13.88
N PHE A 130 13.02 -6.52 12.57
CA PHE A 130 11.73 -6.80 11.95
C PHE A 130 11.32 -8.26 12.12
N TRP A 131 12.18 -9.19 11.72
CA TRP A 131 11.87 -10.63 11.79
C TRP A 131 11.74 -11.11 13.24
N HIS A 132 12.65 -10.66 14.10
CA HIS A 132 12.61 -11.01 15.52
C HIS A 132 11.25 -10.62 16.15
N LYS A 133 10.77 -9.40 15.85
CA LYS A 133 9.55 -8.87 16.46
C LYS A 133 8.26 -9.33 15.77
N CYS A 134 8.24 -9.48 14.44
CA CYS A 134 7.00 -9.59 13.67
C CYS A 134 6.82 -10.92 12.93
N ASN A 135 7.68 -11.94 13.13
CA ASN A 135 7.51 -13.25 12.48
C ASN A 135 6.18 -13.94 12.84
N THR A 136 5.67 -13.69 14.03
CA THR A 136 4.33 -14.11 14.47
C THR A 136 3.63 -12.94 15.14
N MET A 137 2.44 -12.58 14.65
CA MET A 137 1.66 -11.47 15.16
C MET A 137 0.27 -11.92 15.62
N LEU A 138 -0.20 -11.38 16.73
CA LEU A 138 -1.62 -11.38 17.09
C LEU A 138 -2.25 -10.18 16.41
N LEU A 139 -2.98 -10.42 15.31
CA LEU A 139 -3.72 -9.38 14.60
C LEU A 139 -5.13 -9.28 15.16
N MET A 140 -5.46 -8.12 15.73
CA MET A 140 -6.79 -7.79 16.22
C MET A 140 -7.37 -6.68 15.34
N SER A 141 -8.50 -6.92 14.70
CA SER A 141 -9.10 -5.98 13.74
C SER A 141 -10.41 -5.39 14.24
N TYR A 142 -10.64 -4.13 13.91
CA TYR A 142 -11.88 -3.41 14.22
C TYR A 142 -12.34 -2.55 13.04
N GLU A 143 -13.66 -2.40 12.88
CA GLU A 143 -14.23 -1.49 11.88
C GLU A 143 -14.10 -0.04 12.33
N HIS A 144 -13.46 0.80 11.53
CA HIS A 144 -13.38 2.23 11.78
C HIS A 144 -14.64 2.94 11.28
N LEU A 145 -15.40 3.51 12.20
CA LEU A 145 -16.64 4.24 11.93
C LEU A 145 -16.39 5.73 12.17
N ALA A 146 -16.29 6.51 11.07
CA ALA A 146 -15.88 7.92 11.11
C ALA A 146 -16.73 8.81 12.04
N ASP A 147 -18.03 8.50 12.15
CA ASP A 147 -18.99 9.31 12.91
C ASP A 147 -19.19 8.83 14.36
N LYS A 148 -18.40 7.84 14.82
CA LYS A 148 -18.51 7.28 16.17
C LYS A 148 -17.27 7.57 17.02
N PRO A 149 -17.43 7.80 18.32
CA PRO A 149 -16.32 7.90 19.24
C PRO A 149 -15.59 6.55 19.36
N LYS A 150 -14.26 6.58 19.61
CA LYS A 150 -13.43 5.38 19.74
C LYS A 150 -13.96 4.37 20.78
N GLY A 151 -14.64 4.85 21.81
CA GLY A 151 -15.25 3.99 22.83
C GLY A 151 -16.35 3.06 22.32
N ASP A 152 -16.98 3.39 21.18
CA ASP A 152 -18.01 2.56 20.57
C ASP A 152 -17.44 1.49 19.64
N PHE A 153 -16.14 1.56 19.30
CA PHE A 153 -15.51 0.54 18.45
C PHE A 153 -15.42 -0.78 19.20
N ARG A 154 -15.37 -1.86 18.44
CA ARG A 154 -15.30 -3.23 18.95
C ARG A 154 -14.23 -3.99 18.19
N ILE A 155 -13.55 -4.89 18.85
CA ILE A 155 -12.73 -5.87 18.13
C ILE A 155 -13.67 -6.88 17.47
N ASP A 156 -13.58 -7.01 16.16
CA ASP A 156 -14.42 -7.92 15.38
C ASP A 156 -13.77 -9.27 15.24
N GLU A 157 -12.43 -9.29 14.98
CA GLU A 157 -11.68 -10.52 14.80
C GLU A 157 -10.28 -10.43 15.43
N ALA A 158 -9.79 -11.59 15.89
CA ALA A 158 -8.44 -11.77 16.40
C ALA A 158 -7.88 -13.10 15.87
N ILE A 159 -6.70 -13.05 15.23
CA ILE A 159 -6.01 -14.23 14.69
C ILE A 159 -4.53 -14.20 15.02
N LEU A 160 -3.91 -15.36 15.12
CA LEU A 160 -2.45 -15.50 15.02
C LEU A 160 -2.09 -15.56 13.54
N PHE A 161 -1.20 -14.68 13.14
CA PHE A 161 -0.75 -14.56 11.75
C PHE A 161 0.77 -14.76 11.67
N SER A 162 1.19 -15.60 10.75
CA SER A 162 2.57 -15.72 10.29
C SER A 162 2.58 -15.62 8.77
N PHE A 163 3.66 -15.10 8.22
CA PHE A 163 3.74 -14.88 6.77
C PHE A 163 3.72 -16.21 6.02
N PRO A 164 2.88 -16.37 4.97
CA PRO A 164 2.95 -17.49 4.05
C PRO A 164 4.31 -17.56 3.33
N ASP A 165 4.80 -18.74 2.98
CA ASP A 165 6.11 -18.93 2.36
C ASP A 165 6.27 -18.11 1.06
N GLU A 166 5.21 -18.03 0.26
CA GLU A 166 5.20 -17.24 -0.98
C GLU A 166 5.32 -15.74 -0.74
N ASP A 167 4.77 -15.23 0.36
CA ASP A 167 4.86 -13.81 0.73
C ASP A 167 6.20 -13.52 1.40
N LEU A 168 6.71 -14.49 2.16
CA LEU A 168 7.96 -14.36 2.89
C LEU A 168 9.14 -14.11 1.95
N ALA A 169 9.19 -14.77 0.80
CA ALA A 169 10.24 -14.54 -0.20
C ALA A 169 10.24 -13.07 -0.71
N ILE A 170 9.05 -12.49 -0.93
CA ILE A 170 8.93 -11.08 -1.35
C ILE A 170 9.30 -10.14 -0.19
N ILE A 171 8.87 -10.43 1.03
CA ILE A 171 9.19 -9.63 2.21
C ILE A 171 10.69 -9.64 2.50
N GLU A 172 11.37 -10.77 2.30
CA GLU A 172 12.83 -10.86 2.42
C GLU A 172 13.54 -10.02 1.35
N HIS A 173 13.07 -10.03 0.11
CA HIS A 173 13.57 -9.14 -0.95
C HIS A 173 13.35 -7.67 -0.62
N ASP A 174 12.16 -7.31 -0.12
CA ASP A 174 11.85 -5.96 0.31
C ASP A 174 12.79 -5.48 1.42
N TRP A 175 13.05 -6.34 2.41
CA TRP A 175 14.00 -6.04 3.49
C TRP A 175 15.43 -5.84 2.94
N LYS A 176 15.87 -6.71 2.02
CA LYS A 176 17.18 -6.57 1.36
C LYS A 176 17.29 -5.26 0.60
N THR A 177 16.26 -4.88 -0.15
CA THR A 177 16.20 -3.60 -0.89
C THR A 177 16.35 -2.39 0.05
N ILE A 178 15.69 -2.42 1.21
CA ILE A 178 15.85 -1.37 2.24
C ILE A 178 17.30 -1.37 2.77
N MET A 179 17.85 -2.54 3.11
CA MET A 179 19.19 -2.66 3.68
C MET A 179 20.30 -2.33 2.67
N GLU A 180 20.11 -2.57 1.38
CA GLU A 180 21.04 -2.16 0.33
C GLU A 180 21.23 -0.64 0.30
N LYS A 181 20.15 0.13 0.39
CA LYS A 181 20.26 1.60 0.51
C LYS A 181 20.94 2.03 1.80
N VAL A 182 20.61 1.38 2.92
CA VAL A 182 21.25 1.66 4.22
C VAL A 182 22.75 1.38 4.17
N ARG A 183 23.16 0.22 3.65
CA ARG A 183 24.56 -0.21 3.51
C ARG A 183 25.36 0.66 2.52
N ALA A 184 24.67 1.25 1.55
CA ALA A 184 25.28 2.18 0.60
C ALA A 184 25.38 3.62 1.14
N GLY A 185 25.02 3.90 2.41
CA GLY A 185 24.97 5.24 2.97
C GLY A 185 23.89 6.13 2.37
N ARG A 186 22.83 5.52 1.81
CA ARG A 186 21.74 6.19 1.09
C ARG A 186 20.38 5.99 1.76
N ALA A 187 20.33 5.80 3.11
CA ALA A 187 19.07 5.67 3.82
C ALA A 187 18.17 6.92 3.71
N HIS A 188 18.76 8.09 3.44
CA HIS A 188 18.03 9.32 3.17
C HIS A 188 17.19 9.27 1.86
N GLU A 189 17.51 8.38 0.94
CA GLU A 189 16.78 8.14 -0.31
C GLU A 189 15.67 7.09 -0.18
N LEU A 190 15.50 6.45 1.00
CA LEU A 190 14.46 5.44 1.18
C LEU A 190 13.06 6.01 0.91
N SER A 191 12.26 5.26 0.17
CA SER A 191 10.86 5.55 -0.14
C SER A 191 9.97 4.34 0.18
N GLU A 192 8.72 4.57 0.53
CA GLU A 192 7.74 3.49 0.72
C GLU A 192 7.43 2.74 -0.58
N GLY A 193 7.61 3.41 -1.72
CA GLY A 193 7.42 2.83 -3.05
C GLY A 193 8.57 1.93 -3.52
N ASP A 194 9.73 1.93 -2.85
CA ASP A 194 10.89 1.11 -3.24
C ASP A 194 10.57 -0.39 -3.26
N THR A 195 9.65 -0.82 -2.42
CA THR A 195 9.36 -2.22 -2.08
C THR A 195 7.91 -2.62 -2.40
N LEU A 196 7.58 -3.90 -2.22
CA LEU A 196 6.28 -4.45 -2.61
C LEU A 196 5.32 -4.63 -1.42
N TYR A 197 5.71 -5.40 -0.39
CA TYR A 197 4.86 -5.76 0.76
C TYR A 197 5.33 -5.08 2.04
N LEU A 198 6.63 -5.18 2.34
CA LEU A 198 7.28 -4.54 3.48
C LEU A 198 7.90 -3.21 3.03
N ALA A 199 7.56 -2.12 3.68
CA ALA A 199 8.05 -0.79 3.32
C ALA A 199 8.76 -0.10 4.48
N ALA A 200 9.59 0.90 4.15
CA ALA A 200 10.21 1.81 5.10
C ALA A 200 9.38 3.10 5.18
N CYS A 201 8.30 3.09 6.00
CA CYS A 201 7.44 4.25 6.14
C CYS A 201 8.08 5.34 6.99
N THR A 202 7.73 6.60 6.73
CA THR A 202 8.14 7.72 7.59
C THR A 202 7.52 7.59 8.98
N LYS A 203 8.32 7.80 10.03
CA LYS A 203 7.89 7.74 11.42
C LYS A 203 8.61 8.84 12.20
N GLY A 204 7.85 9.81 12.66
CA GLY A 204 8.38 10.94 13.44
C GLY A 204 7.30 11.98 13.64
N ALA A 205 7.54 12.90 14.57
CA ALA A 205 6.57 13.96 14.90
C ALA A 205 6.50 15.02 13.78
N ASN A 206 7.59 15.22 13.03
CA ASN A 206 7.69 16.20 11.95
C ASN A 206 8.87 15.90 11.02
N ALA A 207 9.09 16.75 10.03
CA ALA A 207 10.16 16.64 9.04
C ALA A 207 11.58 16.67 9.64
N SER A 208 11.78 17.22 10.86
CA SER A 208 13.09 17.25 11.55
C SER A 208 13.41 15.95 12.30
N SER A 209 12.49 14.97 12.33
CA SER A 209 12.73 13.66 12.91
C SER A 209 13.67 12.85 12.02
N VAL A 210 14.99 12.97 12.28
CA VAL A 210 16.06 12.30 11.53
C VAL A 210 16.91 11.43 12.44
N ARG A 211 17.64 10.47 11.83
CA ARG A 211 18.59 9.56 12.48
C ARG A 211 19.90 9.51 11.72
N GLN A 212 20.97 9.20 12.42
CA GLN A 212 22.23 8.85 11.78
C GLN A 212 22.09 7.56 10.96
N GLN A 213 22.87 7.46 9.91
CA GLN A 213 22.98 6.28 9.07
C GLN A 213 24.44 5.85 8.92
N PRO A 214 24.74 4.58 8.66
CA PRO A 214 26.10 4.14 8.43
C PRO A 214 26.63 4.68 7.09
N PHE A 215 27.95 4.88 7.02
CA PHE A 215 28.67 5.24 5.78
C PHE A 215 28.25 6.56 5.12
N SER A 216 27.60 7.47 5.87
CA SER A 216 27.23 8.80 5.38
C SER A 216 27.09 9.79 6.53
N GLU A 217 27.54 11.03 6.32
CA GLU A 217 27.33 12.13 7.25
C GLU A 217 25.93 12.75 7.13
N LEU A 218 25.21 12.47 6.02
CA LEU A 218 23.86 12.96 5.81
C LEU A 218 22.88 12.19 6.72
N PRO A 219 22.11 12.89 7.55
CA PRO A 219 21.08 12.23 8.34
C PRO A 219 19.94 11.75 7.43
N ALA A 220 19.31 10.63 7.80
CA ALA A 220 18.14 10.09 7.11
C ALA A 220 16.86 10.33 7.92
N LYS A 221 15.72 10.51 7.26
CA LYS A 221 14.42 10.59 7.92
C LYS A 221 14.22 9.36 8.81
N GLN A 222 13.65 9.54 10.01
CA GLN A 222 13.30 8.40 10.86
C GLN A 222 12.21 7.57 10.18
N ARG A 223 12.47 6.28 9.99
CA ARG A 223 11.56 5.34 9.37
C ARG A 223 11.26 4.13 10.26
N ALA A 224 10.17 3.46 9.95
CA ALA A 224 9.79 2.20 10.54
C ALA A 224 9.52 1.18 9.43
N TYR A 225 9.77 -0.09 9.72
CA TYR A 225 9.21 -1.17 8.91
C TYR A 225 7.69 -1.14 9.02
N SER A 226 7.02 -1.31 7.91
CA SER A 226 5.56 -1.37 7.87
C SER A 226 5.07 -2.30 6.76
N LEU A 227 3.98 -3.01 7.02
CA LEU A 227 3.26 -3.72 5.98
C LEU A 227 2.33 -2.73 5.26
N LYS A 228 2.40 -2.67 3.94
CA LYS A 228 1.59 -1.73 3.14
C LYS A 228 0.10 -1.96 3.36
N SER A 229 -0.70 -0.91 3.26
CA SER A 229 -2.17 -1.00 3.41
C SER A 229 -2.83 -1.92 2.38
N SER A 230 -2.25 -2.03 1.18
CA SER A 230 -2.65 -2.98 0.15
C SER A 230 -2.44 -4.43 0.59
N TYR A 231 -1.27 -4.75 1.16
CA TYR A 231 -0.95 -6.06 1.71
C TYR A 231 -1.87 -6.39 2.90
N MET A 232 -2.05 -5.45 3.83
CA MET A 232 -2.97 -5.60 4.96
C MET A 232 -4.42 -5.83 4.50
N THR A 233 -4.84 -5.18 3.41
CA THR A 233 -6.17 -5.43 2.81
C THR A 233 -6.34 -6.88 2.38
N GLN A 234 -5.31 -7.48 1.79
CA GLN A 234 -5.35 -8.89 1.40
C GLN A 234 -5.30 -9.83 2.61
N ILE A 235 -4.53 -9.50 3.66
CA ILE A 235 -4.55 -10.25 4.92
C ILE A 235 -5.97 -10.25 5.52
N LEU A 236 -6.60 -9.08 5.64
CA LEU A 236 -7.97 -8.96 6.14
C LEU A 236 -8.94 -9.82 5.32
N ASN A 237 -8.92 -9.66 4.00
CA ASN A 237 -9.86 -10.38 3.13
C ASN A 237 -9.64 -11.89 3.14
N LYS A 238 -8.40 -12.36 3.03
CA LYS A 238 -8.10 -13.80 2.87
C LYS A 238 -8.13 -14.55 4.21
N TYR A 239 -7.49 -14.02 5.24
CA TYR A 239 -7.24 -14.75 6.48
C TYR A 239 -8.21 -14.41 7.61
N ILE A 240 -8.81 -13.21 7.59
CA ILE A 240 -9.72 -12.76 8.63
C ILE A 240 -11.18 -12.95 8.20
N PHE A 241 -11.55 -12.48 7.00
CA PHE A 241 -12.95 -12.52 6.55
C PHE A 241 -13.26 -13.64 5.55
N GLY A 242 -12.27 -14.45 5.14
CA GLY A 242 -12.48 -15.65 4.32
C GLY A 242 -13.02 -15.39 2.91
N ASN A 243 -12.68 -14.25 2.31
CA ASN A 243 -13.12 -13.90 0.95
C ASN A 243 -12.43 -14.76 -0.11
N ALA A 244 -13.00 -14.78 -1.33
CA ALA A 244 -12.52 -15.60 -2.44
C ALA A 244 -11.06 -15.28 -2.81
N GLU A 245 -10.32 -16.30 -3.24
CA GLU A 245 -8.96 -16.18 -3.71
C GLU A 245 -8.89 -15.40 -5.04
N SER A 246 -7.90 -14.52 -5.17
CA SER A 246 -7.56 -13.84 -6.41
C SER A 246 -6.70 -14.72 -7.31
N PRO A 247 -6.76 -14.58 -8.65
CA PRO A 247 -5.85 -15.29 -9.55
C PRO A 247 -4.39 -14.91 -9.28
N ARG A 248 -3.47 -15.86 -9.43
CA ARG A 248 -2.04 -15.68 -9.17
C ARG A 248 -1.24 -15.70 -10.47
N ILE A 249 -0.23 -14.83 -10.54
CA ILE A 249 0.77 -14.81 -11.63
C ILE A 249 1.87 -15.82 -11.33
N ILE A 250 2.36 -15.85 -10.11
CA ILE A 250 3.40 -16.77 -9.64
C ILE A 250 2.74 -18.06 -9.16
N LYS A 251 3.11 -19.16 -9.79
CA LYS A 251 2.54 -20.49 -9.51
C LYS A 251 3.38 -21.31 -8.53
N SER A 252 4.66 -20.98 -8.35
CA SER A 252 5.58 -21.60 -7.40
C SER A 252 6.44 -20.53 -6.74
N ALA A 253 6.53 -20.54 -5.40
CA ALA A 253 7.38 -19.65 -4.64
C ALA A 253 8.88 -19.80 -4.97
N ASP A 254 9.31 -20.99 -5.44
CA ASP A 254 10.71 -21.28 -5.77
C ASP A 254 11.32 -20.29 -6.76
N VAL A 255 10.50 -19.73 -7.66
CA VAL A 255 10.94 -18.73 -8.64
C VAL A 255 11.45 -17.48 -7.94
N LEU A 256 10.83 -17.09 -6.82
CA LEU A 256 11.18 -15.90 -6.06
C LEU A 256 12.45 -16.04 -5.22
N HIS A 257 12.99 -17.25 -5.06
CA HIS A 257 14.29 -17.46 -4.42
C HIS A 257 15.47 -17.05 -5.32
N THR A 258 15.27 -17.00 -6.64
CA THR A 258 16.33 -16.75 -7.62
C THR A 258 16.20 -15.41 -8.33
N LYS A 259 15.06 -14.77 -8.28
CA LYS A 259 14.80 -13.46 -8.91
C LYS A 259 13.68 -12.70 -8.20
N THR A 260 13.70 -11.38 -8.35
CA THR A 260 12.65 -10.51 -7.83
C THR A 260 11.35 -10.69 -8.63
N PHE A 261 10.23 -10.24 -8.06
CA PHE A 261 8.95 -10.20 -8.76
C PHE A 261 9.03 -9.35 -10.05
N GLU A 262 9.72 -8.23 -9.99
CA GLU A 262 9.88 -7.29 -11.10
C GLU A 262 10.68 -7.92 -12.27
N GLU A 263 11.77 -8.64 -11.94
CA GLU A 263 12.55 -9.40 -12.92
C GLU A 263 11.71 -10.51 -13.57
N TYR A 264 10.93 -11.25 -12.75
CA TYR A 264 10.05 -12.30 -13.26
C TYR A 264 9.03 -11.76 -14.26
N ILE A 265 8.36 -10.65 -13.95
CA ILE A 265 7.40 -10.00 -14.85
C ILE A 265 8.10 -9.55 -16.14
N SER A 266 9.26 -8.89 -16.01
CA SER A 266 10.02 -8.37 -17.15
C SER A 266 10.46 -9.49 -18.11
N GLU A 267 10.95 -10.60 -17.56
CA GLU A 267 11.33 -11.78 -18.36
C GLU A 267 10.14 -12.41 -19.10
N LYS A 268 9.00 -12.52 -18.42
CA LYS A 268 7.77 -13.09 -19.00
C LYS A 268 7.25 -12.30 -20.20
N VAL A 269 7.37 -10.98 -20.17
CA VAL A 269 6.88 -10.13 -21.26
C VAL A 269 7.93 -9.87 -22.35
N LYS A 270 9.21 -10.10 -22.08
CA LYS A 270 10.33 -9.88 -23.01
C LYS A 270 10.15 -10.54 -24.39
N PRO A 271 9.57 -11.75 -24.53
CA PRO A 271 9.33 -12.38 -25.84
C PRO A 271 8.36 -11.63 -26.75
N TYR A 272 7.68 -10.62 -26.26
CA TYR A 272 6.69 -9.80 -26.97
C TYR A 272 7.21 -8.41 -27.35
N TYR A 273 8.45 -8.05 -26.99
CA TYR A 273 9.05 -6.76 -27.33
C TYR A 273 9.17 -6.58 -28.82
N GLY A 274 8.94 -5.35 -29.33
CA GLY A 274 8.95 -4.99 -30.74
C GLY A 274 7.67 -5.34 -31.51
N MET A 275 6.73 -6.07 -30.89
CA MET A 275 5.47 -6.43 -31.53
C MET A 275 4.47 -5.27 -31.52
N THR A 276 3.76 -5.09 -32.62
CA THR A 276 2.60 -4.20 -32.70
C THR A 276 1.40 -4.76 -31.93
N GLN A 277 0.43 -3.91 -31.61
CA GLN A 277 -0.81 -4.38 -30.98
C GLN A 277 -1.52 -5.47 -31.81
N ASN A 278 -1.49 -5.38 -33.16
CA ASN A 278 -2.10 -6.39 -34.02
C ASN A 278 -1.36 -7.73 -33.98
N GLU A 279 -0.03 -7.72 -34.01
CA GLU A 279 0.79 -8.93 -33.86
C GLU A 279 0.57 -9.57 -32.48
N LEU A 280 0.47 -8.76 -31.41
CA LEU A 280 0.15 -9.23 -30.07
C LEU A 280 -1.24 -9.86 -30.00
N LYS A 281 -2.25 -9.23 -30.61
CA LYS A 281 -3.61 -9.80 -30.70
C LYS A 281 -3.59 -11.19 -31.36
N LEU A 282 -2.93 -11.31 -32.48
CA LEU A 282 -2.82 -12.59 -33.21
C LEU A 282 -2.09 -13.64 -32.38
N ARG A 283 -0.92 -13.30 -31.83
CA ARG A 283 -0.09 -14.24 -31.06
C ARG A 283 -0.75 -14.73 -29.78
N LEU A 284 -1.53 -13.85 -29.12
CA LEU A 284 -2.18 -14.13 -27.84
C LEU A 284 -3.64 -14.59 -27.99
N GLY A 285 -4.16 -14.69 -29.21
CA GLY A 285 -5.55 -15.07 -29.46
C GLY A 285 -6.57 -14.10 -28.88
N VAL A 286 -6.28 -12.79 -28.91
CA VAL A 286 -7.14 -11.73 -28.36
C VAL A 286 -7.93 -11.08 -29.48
N ASP A 287 -9.25 -11.28 -29.50
CA ASP A 287 -10.18 -10.55 -30.36
C ASP A 287 -10.93 -9.49 -29.54
N SER A 288 -10.33 -8.31 -29.42
CA SER A 288 -10.90 -7.16 -28.69
C SER A 288 -10.44 -5.85 -29.32
N ASN A 289 -11.36 -4.86 -29.32
CA ASN A 289 -11.08 -3.47 -29.64
C ASN A 289 -11.44 -2.54 -28.45
N ALA A 290 -11.51 -3.08 -27.24
CA ALA A 290 -11.82 -2.33 -26.04
C ALA A 290 -10.75 -1.26 -25.74
N LYS A 291 -11.13 -0.19 -25.07
CA LYS A 291 -10.18 0.84 -24.55
C LYS A 291 -9.10 0.23 -23.65
N SER A 292 -9.39 -0.89 -22.98
CA SER A 292 -8.48 -1.65 -22.12
C SER A 292 -7.67 -2.72 -22.85
N LEU A 293 -7.56 -2.67 -24.18
CA LEU A 293 -6.84 -3.69 -24.99
C LEU A 293 -5.43 -3.98 -24.45
N ASN A 294 -4.65 -2.95 -24.12
CA ASN A 294 -3.28 -3.14 -23.64
C ASN A 294 -3.24 -3.87 -22.30
N GLU A 295 -4.21 -3.62 -21.40
CA GLU A 295 -4.33 -4.36 -20.14
C GLU A 295 -4.68 -5.83 -20.39
N ILE A 296 -5.56 -6.10 -21.36
CA ILE A 296 -5.93 -7.47 -21.77
C ILE A 296 -4.73 -8.21 -22.37
N LEU A 297 -3.98 -7.56 -23.25
CA LEU A 297 -2.77 -8.12 -23.85
C LEU A 297 -1.74 -8.46 -22.79
N LEU A 298 -1.48 -7.51 -21.87
CA LEU A 298 -0.55 -7.74 -20.76
C LEU A 298 -0.97 -8.92 -19.88
N ALA A 299 -2.25 -9.01 -19.52
CA ALA A 299 -2.77 -10.14 -18.74
C ALA A 299 -2.52 -11.47 -19.46
N ARG A 300 -2.71 -11.53 -20.79
CA ARG A 300 -2.43 -12.73 -21.59
C ARG A 300 -0.95 -13.06 -21.69
N MET A 301 -0.06 -12.05 -21.80
CA MET A 301 1.40 -12.28 -21.76
C MET A 301 1.85 -12.92 -20.45
N LEU A 302 1.13 -12.66 -19.36
CA LEU A 302 1.40 -13.18 -18.02
C LEU A 302 0.55 -14.40 -17.63
N ASP A 303 -0.12 -15.05 -18.60
CA ASP A 303 -0.99 -16.22 -18.41
C ASP A 303 -2.13 -15.97 -17.39
N VAL A 304 -2.60 -14.74 -17.26
CA VAL A 304 -3.68 -14.35 -16.37
C VAL A 304 -5.01 -14.30 -17.13
N LYS A 305 -6.05 -14.91 -16.54
CA LYS A 305 -7.43 -14.71 -16.95
C LYS A 305 -8.03 -13.52 -16.21
N GLY A 306 -8.48 -12.50 -16.95
CA GLY A 306 -9.05 -11.29 -16.37
C GLY A 306 -8.08 -10.11 -16.35
N ARG A 307 -8.24 -9.23 -15.35
CA ARG A 307 -7.44 -8.01 -15.22
C ARG A 307 -6.20 -8.26 -14.37
N ILE A 308 -5.06 -7.78 -14.82
CA ILE A 308 -3.79 -7.92 -14.10
C ILE A 308 -3.84 -7.27 -12.71
N ALA A 309 -4.49 -6.12 -12.60
CA ALA A 309 -4.67 -5.43 -11.33
C ALA A 309 -5.51 -6.20 -10.28
N CYS A 310 -6.20 -7.28 -10.70
CA CYS A 310 -6.97 -8.14 -9.80
C CYS A 310 -6.19 -9.41 -9.38
N THR A 311 -4.92 -9.56 -9.77
CA THR A 311 -4.09 -10.67 -9.31
C THR A 311 -3.63 -10.45 -7.87
N GLU A 312 -3.37 -11.55 -7.16
CA GLU A 312 -2.99 -11.52 -5.75
C GLU A 312 -1.75 -10.66 -5.51
N GLU A 313 -0.71 -10.83 -6.34
CA GLU A 313 0.55 -10.10 -6.22
C GLU A 313 0.39 -8.60 -6.47
N PHE A 314 -0.38 -8.21 -7.50
CA PHE A 314 -0.64 -6.79 -7.79
C PHE A 314 -1.47 -6.13 -6.68
N GLN A 315 -2.45 -6.85 -6.16
CA GLN A 315 -3.28 -6.36 -5.06
C GLN A 315 -2.49 -6.24 -3.76
N LYS A 316 -1.67 -7.25 -3.42
CA LYS A 316 -0.81 -7.23 -2.24
C LYS A 316 0.22 -6.09 -2.30
N ALA A 317 0.90 -5.94 -3.44
CA ALA A 317 1.92 -4.91 -3.63
C ALA A 317 1.35 -3.51 -3.85
N GLY A 318 0.04 -3.38 -4.16
CA GLY A 318 -0.55 -2.11 -4.57
C GLY A 318 0.01 -1.61 -5.90
N ILE A 319 0.40 -2.52 -6.82
CA ILE A 319 0.94 -2.14 -8.13
C ILE A 319 -0.17 -1.65 -9.02
N ILE A 320 0.03 -0.48 -9.62
CA ILE A 320 -0.91 0.13 -10.58
C ILE A 320 -0.33 0.09 -11.98
N PRO A 321 -0.87 -0.74 -12.91
CA PRO A 321 -0.44 -0.73 -14.30
C PRO A 321 -0.91 0.54 -15.01
N LYS A 322 -0.02 1.17 -15.76
CA LYS A 322 -0.29 2.36 -16.59
C LYS A 322 0.32 2.20 -17.97
N THR A 323 -0.50 2.30 -19.01
CA THR A 323 0.00 2.29 -20.40
C THR A 323 0.57 3.65 -20.76
N ILE A 324 1.80 3.68 -21.23
CA ILE A 324 2.50 4.87 -21.71
C ILE A 324 2.75 4.76 -23.20
N ARG A 325 2.32 5.75 -23.96
CA ARG A 325 2.56 5.85 -25.40
C ARG A 325 3.59 6.94 -25.68
N VAL A 326 4.77 6.52 -26.13
CA VAL A 326 5.88 7.41 -26.49
C VAL A 326 5.84 7.62 -27.99
N GLN A 327 5.76 8.87 -28.42
CA GLN A 327 5.80 9.25 -29.85
C GLN A 327 7.20 9.07 -30.42
N SER A 328 7.32 9.04 -31.77
CA SER A 328 8.60 8.92 -32.48
C SER A 328 9.61 10.01 -32.11
N ASN A 329 9.14 11.18 -31.71
CA ASN A 329 9.97 12.29 -31.21
C ASN A 329 10.31 12.21 -29.71
N GLY A 330 9.99 11.10 -29.03
CA GLY A 330 10.25 10.85 -27.60
C GLY A 330 9.28 11.56 -26.66
N LYS A 331 8.24 12.25 -27.13
CA LYS A 331 7.26 12.90 -26.29
C LYS A 331 6.13 11.96 -25.89
N ILE A 332 5.54 12.21 -24.74
CA ILE A 332 4.30 11.57 -24.27
C ILE A 332 3.17 12.59 -24.43
N LYS A 333 2.07 12.16 -25.06
CA LYS A 333 0.95 13.06 -25.35
C LYS A 333 0.12 13.38 -24.11
N GLU A 334 -0.10 12.40 -23.24
CA GLU A 334 -1.03 12.49 -22.12
C GLU A 334 -0.32 12.50 -20.78
N SER A 335 -0.74 13.39 -19.89
CA SER A 335 -0.36 13.38 -18.48
C SER A 335 -1.02 12.21 -17.74
N MET A 336 -0.48 11.76 -16.62
CA MET A 336 -1.00 10.65 -15.85
C MET A 336 -1.94 11.12 -14.75
N SER A 337 -3.22 10.74 -14.84
CA SER A 337 -4.26 11.10 -13.87
C SER A 337 -4.28 10.20 -12.65
N PHE A 338 -4.69 10.78 -11.51
CA PHE A 338 -5.02 10.11 -10.27
C PHE A 338 -6.54 10.08 -10.03
N PRO A 339 -7.02 9.44 -8.96
CA PRO A 339 -8.42 9.54 -8.57
C PRO A 339 -8.88 10.98 -8.37
N THR A 340 -10.15 11.25 -8.67
CA THR A 340 -10.75 12.56 -8.40
C THR A 340 -10.87 12.77 -6.90
N PHE A 341 -10.62 13.99 -6.43
CA PHE A 341 -10.78 14.37 -5.02
C PHE A 341 -12.12 15.07 -4.78
N ASP A 342 -12.62 14.95 -3.56
CA ASP A 342 -13.72 15.75 -3.05
C ASP A 342 -13.20 17.08 -2.49
N PHE A 343 -13.75 18.21 -2.95
CA PHE A 343 -13.26 19.54 -2.54
C PHE A 343 -13.43 19.81 -1.04
N ILE A 344 -14.55 19.34 -0.47
CA ILE A 344 -14.84 19.56 0.95
C ILE A 344 -13.93 18.70 1.82
N ALA A 345 -13.71 17.43 1.43
CA ALA A 345 -12.79 16.55 2.14
C ALA A 345 -11.35 17.08 2.07
N LEU A 346 -10.86 17.43 0.85
CA LEU A 346 -9.52 17.96 0.64
C LEU A 346 -9.27 19.25 1.43
N SER A 347 -10.28 20.13 1.54
CA SER A 347 -10.16 21.37 2.31
C SER A 347 -9.95 21.16 3.81
N LYS A 348 -10.27 19.97 4.34
CA LYS A 348 -10.13 19.60 5.76
C LYS A 348 -8.82 18.87 6.07
N GLU A 349 -8.07 18.44 5.06
CA GLU A 349 -6.77 17.81 5.27
C GLU A 349 -5.79 18.82 5.91
N GLU A 350 -5.15 18.45 7.01
CA GLU A 350 -4.29 19.35 7.80
C GLU A 350 -2.82 19.18 7.47
N THR A 351 -2.36 17.93 7.24
CA THR A 351 -0.96 17.62 7.01
C THR A 351 -0.79 16.81 5.73
N TRP A 352 0.35 17.00 5.08
CA TRP A 352 0.70 16.26 3.87
C TRP A 352 0.75 14.76 4.08
N GLU A 353 1.42 14.31 5.15
CA GLU A 353 1.63 12.89 5.45
C GLU A 353 0.32 12.14 5.76
N GLU A 354 -0.74 12.85 6.11
CA GLU A 354 -2.06 12.28 6.36
C GLU A 354 -3.01 12.47 5.17
N SER A 355 -2.60 13.24 4.18
CA SER A 355 -3.41 13.52 2.99
C SER A 355 -3.72 12.25 2.19
N GLU A 356 -4.88 12.25 1.54
CA GLU A 356 -5.27 11.15 0.64
C GLU A 356 -4.28 10.98 -0.51
N LEU A 357 -3.75 12.10 -1.04
CA LEU A 357 -2.78 12.08 -2.14
C LEU A 357 -1.45 11.46 -1.72
N TYR A 358 -0.90 11.83 -0.56
CA TYR A 358 0.33 11.22 -0.05
C TYR A 358 0.15 9.73 0.19
N ASN A 359 -0.91 9.34 0.88
CA ASN A 359 -1.21 7.93 1.19
C ASN A 359 -1.48 7.10 -0.08
N TYR A 360 -1.86 7.74 -1.18
CA TYR A 360 -1.97 7.10 -2.48
C TYR A 360 -0.61 6.98 -3.17
N LEU A 361 0.19 8.05 -3.24
CA LEU A 361 1.42 8.11 -4.06
C LEU A 361 2.63 7.46 -3.39
N ALA A 362 2.89 7.77 -2.13
CA ALA A 362 4.12 7.37 -1.44
C ALA A 362 4.33 5.84 -1.41
N PRO A 363 3.31 5.00 -1.13
CA PRO A 363 3.48 3.54 -1.13
C PRO A 363 3.29 2.90 -2.51
N THR A 364 2.80 3.65 -3.52
CA THR A 364 2.41 3.06 -4.80
C THR A 364 3.63 2.79 -5.68
N LYS A 365 3.71 1.57 -6.19
CA LYS A 365 4.57 1.21 -7.30
C LYS A 365 3.74 1.16 -8.58
N PHE A 366 4.13 1.92 -9.58
CA PHE A 366 3.52 1.88 -10.90
C PHE A 366 4.25 0.87 -11.78
N MET A 367 3.51 0.16 -12.61
CA MET A 367 4.09 -0.62 -13.70
C MET A 367 3.74 0.07 -15.01
N PHE A 368 4.70 0.76 -15.59
CA PHE A 368 4.55 1.37 -16.91
C PHE A 368 4.65 0.29 -17.99
N VAL A 369 3.61 0.22 -18.81
CA VAL A 369 3.52 -0.65 -20.00
C VAL A 369 3.78 0.25 -21.20
N ILE A 370 5.02 0.25 -21.68
CA ILE A 370 5.52 1.25 -22.62
C ILE A 370 5.35 0.76 -24.06
N PHE A 371 4.70 1.59 -24.86
CA PHE A 371 4.58 1.42 -26.31
C PHE A 371 5.31 2.58 -27.01
N GLN A 372 6.24 2.23 -27.90
CA GLN A 372 7.00 3.20 -28.69
C GLN A 372 6.42 3.30 -30.10
N GLU A 373 6.15 4.51 -30.57
CA GLU A 373 5.76 4.76 -31.97
C GLU A 373 6.94 4.56 -32.91
N ARG A 374 6.72 3.78 -33.98
CA ARG A 374 7.61 3.71 -35.13
C ARG A 374 7.30 4.84 -36.09
N GLY A 375 8.24 5.20 -36.95
CA GLY A 375 8.07 6.29 -37.93
C GLY A 375 6.89 6.14 -38.92
N ASP A 376 6.27 4.96 -38.95
CA ASP A 376 5.06 4.64 -39.73
C ASP A 376 3.75 4.90 -38.96
N GLY A 377 3.81 5.42 -37.74
CA GLY A 377 2.66 5.69 -36.88
C GLY A 377 2.16 4.47 -36.09
N ALA A 378 2.77 3.27 -36.27
CA ALA A 378 2.44 2.10 -35.51
C ALA A 378 3.14 2.14 -34.14
N TYR A 379 2.42 1.71 -33.10
CA TYR A 379 2.97 1.53 -31.76
C TYR A 379 3.39 0.09 -31.55
N VAL A 380 4.62 -0.13 -31.12
CA VAL A 380 5.16 -1.44 -30.74
C VAL A 380 5.35 -1.51 -29.23
N PHE A 381 5.14 -2.68 -28.65
CA PHE A 381 5.41 -2.93 -27.24
C PHE A 381 6.92 -2.89 -27.00
N ASP A 382 7.37 -1.90 -26.21
CA ASP A 382 8.79 -1.66 -25.94
C ASP A 382 9.26 -2.44 -24.71
N ARG A 383 8.64 -2.18 -23.56
CA ARG A 383 8.97 -2.85 -22.29
C ARG A 383 7.93 -2.60 -21.22
N VAL A 384 8.07 -3.30 -20.09
CA VAL A 384 7.52 -2.90 -18.80
C VAL A 384 8.61 -2.27 -17.94
N MET A 385 8.22 -1.32 -17.09
CA MET A 385 9.12 -0.65 -16.16
C MET A 385 8.38 -0.44 -14.85
N PHE A 386 8.94 -0.92 -13.74
CA PHE A 386 8.44 -0.61 -12.42
C PHE A 386 9.04 0.72 -11.96
N TRP A 387 8.18 1.57 -11.40
CA TRP A 387 8.56 2.92 -11.01
C TRP A 387 7.74 3.37 -9.81
N ASN A 388 8.39 4.07 -8.90
CA ASN A 388 7.76 4.84 -7.83
C ASN A 388 8.28 6.26 -7.86
N ILE A 389 7.47 7.19 -7.35
CA ILE A 389 7.86 8.59 -7.35
C ILE A 389 9.07 8.81 -6.40
N PRO A 390 10.18 9.45 -6.86
CA PRO A 390 11.29 9.83 -6.00
C PRO A 390 10.86 10.79 -4.89
N ASN A 391 11.57 10.77 -3.75
CA ASN A 391 11.23 11.62 -2.61
C ASN A 391 11.27 13.12 -2.94
N ASP A 392 12.25 13.56 -3.72
CA ASP A 392 12.39 14.97 -4.10
C ASP A 392 11.23 15.43 -5.00
N ASP A 393 10.77 14.54 -5.90
CA ASP A 393 9.63 14.80 -6.75
C ASP A 393 8.31 14.75 -5.97
N LEU A 394 8.25 13.92 -4.93
CA LEU A 394 7.11 13.87 -4.02
C LEU A 394 6.96 15.18 -3.23
N GLU A 395 8.07 15.86 -2.89
CA GLU A 395 8.05 17.20 -2.29
C GLU A 395 7.49 18.27 -3.27
N GLU A 396 7.74 18.13 -4.58
CA GLU A 396 7.09 18.99 -5.58
C GLU A 396 5.57 18.76 -5.66
N VAL A 397 5.14 17.48 -5.56
CA VAL A 397 3.70 17.16 -5.48
C VAL A 397 3.08 17.73 -4.21
N HIS A 398 3.80 17.70 -3.07
CA HIS A 398 3.39 18.32 -1.81
C HIS A 398 3.08 19.82 -2.00
N ARG A 399 3.97 20.58 -2.66
CA ARG A 399 3.73 22.00 -2.93
C ARG A 399 2.47 22.23 -3.76
N VAL A 400 2.22 21.37 -4.77
CA VAL A 400 1.00 21.44 -5.58
C VAL A 400 -0.23 21.11 -4.74
N TRP A 401 -0.18 20.11 -3.88
CA TRP A 401 -1.25 19.76 -2.96
C TRP A 401 -1.54 20.89 -1.97
N GLU A 402 -0.52 21.42 -1.29
CA GLU A 402 -0.66 22.51 -0.33
C GLU A 402 -1.33 23.74 -0.97
N ARG A 403 -0.85 24.16 -2.15
CA ARG A 403 -1.44 25.27 -2.89
C ARG A 403 -2.89 24.97 -3.29
N THR A 404 -3.21 23.74 -3.64
CA THR A 404 -4.58 23.34 -3.98
C THR A 404 -5.49 23.46 -2.76
N VAL A 405 -5.08 22.93 -1.61
CA VAL A 405 -5.81 23.03 -0.33
C VAL A 405 -6.04 24.49 0.05
N GLN A 406 -4.99 25.32 -0.01
CA GLN A 406 -5.08 26.76 0.30
C GLN A 406 -6.02 27.49 -0.65
N THR A 407 -5.99 27.18 -1.96
CA THR A 407 -6.88 27.78 -2.96
C THR A 407 -8.34 27.41 -2.70
N ILE A 408 -8.62 26.16 -2.36
CA ILE A 408 -9.98 25.70 -2.05
C ILE A 408 -10.50 26.37 -0.75
N ARG A 409 -9.66 26.48 0.28
CA ARG A 409 -10.02 27.12 1.58
C ARG A 409 -10.33 28.60 1.43
N ARG A 410 -9.57 29.34 0.62
CA ARG A 410 -9.83 30.77 0.38
C ARG A 410 -10.98 31.05 -0.59
N GLY A 411 -11.51 30.01 -1.26
CA GLY A 411 -12.53 30.10 -2.27
C GLY A 411 -11.95 30.14 -3.70
N VAL A 412 -12.21 29.07 -4.48
CA VAL A 412 -11.76 28.94 -5.86
C VAL A 412 -12.33 30.04 -6.74
N GLN A 413 -11.49 30.71 -7.52
CA GLN A 413 -11.93 31.71 -8.52
C GLN A 413 -12.36 31.01 -9.80
N LEU A 414 -13.64 31.14 -10.17
CA LEU A 414 -14.20 30.60 -11.40
C LEU A 414 -14.35 31.73 -12.39
N ILE A 415 -13.61 31.68 -13.49
CA ILE A 415 -13.55 32.74 -14.53
C ILE A 415 -14.19 32.22 -15.81
N GLN A 416 -15.22 32.90 -16.28
CA GLN A 416 -15.83 32.59 -17.57
C GLN A 416 -14.88 32.97 -18.71
N THR A 417 -14.59 32.03 -19.58
CA THR A 417 -13.75 32.20 -20.76
C THR A 417 -14.49 31.76 -22.03
N PRO A 418 -14.05 32.13 -23.22
CA PRO A 418 -14.65 31.64 -24.47
C PRO A 418 -14.61 30.12 -24.64
N ARG A 419 -13.70 29.44 -23.92
CA ARG A 419 -13.53 27.96 -23.93
C ARG A 419 -14.23 27.25 -22.76
N GLY A 420 -14.99 27.97 -21.92
CA GLY A 420 -15.65 27.45 -20.73
C GLY A 420 -15.17 28.12 -19.45
N ILE A 421 -15.41 27.45 -18.30
CA ILE A 421 -15.03 27.98 -16.99
C ILE A 421 -13.58 27.58 -16.67
N SER A 422 -12.72 28.58 -16.50
CA SER A 422 -11.36 28.41 -15.95
C SER A 422 -11.36 28.58 -14.44
N ASN A 423 -10.30 28.11 -13.77
CA ASN A 423 -10.11 28.23 -12.33
C ASN A 423 -8.65 28.59 -12.00
N ASP A 424 -8.37 28.90 -10.73
CA ASP A 424 -7.06 29.30 -10.22
C ASP A 424 -6.31 28.18 -9.47
N LEU A 425 -6.72 26.91 -9.65
CA LEU A 425 -5.96 25.77 -9.17
C LEU A 425 -4.61 25.61 -9.91
N PRO A 426 -3.58 24.98 -9.31
CA PRO A 426 -2.25 24.85 -9.88
C PRO A 426 -2.24 24.23 -11.29
N LYS A 427 -1.66 24.95 -12.26
CA LYS A 427 -1.61 24.54 -13.66
C LYS A 427 -0.30 23.83 -14.00
N GLN A 428 -0.27 23.10 -15.11
CA GLN A 428 0.89 22.35 -15.58
C GLN A 428 2.16 23.22 -15.78
N THR A 429 2.02 24.50 -16.08
CA THR A 429 3.15 25.42 -16.24
C THR A 429 3.75 25.93 -14.93
N GLU A 430 3.13 25.61 -13.79
CA GLU A 430 3.48 26.13 -12.46
C GLU A 430 4.29 25.14 -11.62
N SER A 431 4.37 23.88 -12.04
CA SER A 431 5.23 22.86 -11.42
C SER A 431 5.79 21.94 -12.51
N PRO A 432 7.05 21.51 -12.40
CA PRO A 432 7.63 20.57 -13.36
C PRO A 432 7.04 19.16 -13.23
N VAL A 433 6.52 18.77 -12.06
CA VAL A 433 6.12 17.39 -11.73
C VAL A 433 4.61 17.18 -11.85
N ALA A 434 3.80 18.02 -11.20
CA ALA A 434 2.36 17.77 -11.05
C ALA A 434 1.50 19.02 -11.28
N HIS A 435 0.22 18.81 -11.53
CA HIS A 435 -0.78 19.88 -11.67
C HIS A 435 -2.18 19.38 -11.33
N VAL A 436 -3.15 20.29 -11.32
CA VAL A 436 -4.57 19.97 -11.14
C VAL A 436 -5.34 20.37 -12.40
N ARG A 437 -6.21 19.47 -12.88
CA ARG A 437 -7.12 19.78 -13.99
C ARG A 437 -8.38 18.92 -13.96
N PRO A 438 -9.42 19.30 -14.74
CA PRO A 438 -10.67 18.55 -14.82
C PRO A 438 -10.48 17.07 -15.17
N HIS A 439 -11.25 16.20 -14.49
CA HIS A 439 -11.31 14.76 -14.72
C HIS A 439 -12.72 14.22 -14.45
N GLY A 440 -13.74 14.92 -14.94
CA GLY A 440 -15.12 14.46 -15.00
C GLY A 440 -15.40 13.67 -16.28
N GLN A 441 -16.50 12.93 -16.30
CA GLN A 441 -16.97 12.28 -17.53
C GLN A 441 -17.33 13.31 -18.61
N ASP A 442 -17.95 14.41 -18.17
CA ASP A 442 -18.27 15.59 -18.97
C ASP A 442 -18.35 16.85 -18.09
N ALA A 443 -18.77 17.98 -18.66
CA ALA A 443 -18.87 19.27 -17.96
C ALA A 443 -19.97 19.29 -16.86
N SER A 444 -20.92 18.34 -16.86
CA SER A 444 -21.98 18.22 -15.86
C SER A 444 -21.54 17.40 -14.64
N ASP A 445 -20.47 16.63 -14.75
CA ASP A 445 -19.91 15.83 -13.66
C ASP A 445 -19.18 16.72 -12.65
N LYS A 446 -19.93 17.27 -11.70
CA LYS A 446 -19.51 18.31 -10.76
C LYS A 446 -19.61 17.84 -9.31
N LEU A 447 -18.79 18.45 -8.45
CA LEU A 447 -18.84 18.34 -6.99
C LEU A 447 -19.00 19.73 -6.37
N PRO A 448 -19.59 19.82 -5.15
CA PRO A 448 -19.70 21.08 -4.44
C PRO A 448 -18.35 21.56 -3.91
N LEU A 449 -18.10 22.86 -4.03
CA LEU A 449 -17.05 23.57 -3.29
C LEU A 449 -17.51 23.86 -1.86
N PRO A 450 -16.60 24.17 -0.91
CA PRO A 450 -16.98 24.52 0.47
C PRO A 450 -17.96 25.70 0.60
N ASP A 451 -17.99 26.60 -0.40
CA ASP A 451 -18.91 27.74 -0.48
C ASP A 451 -20.27 27.40 -1.17
N GLY A 452 -20.50 26.14 -1.50
CA GLY A 452 -21.75 25.67 -2.13
C GLY A 452 -21.79 25.79 -3.67
N ARG A 453 -20.86 26.48 -4.30
CA ARG A 453 -20.78 26.52 -5.78
C ARG A 453 -20.40 25.15 -6.34
N MET A 454 -20.86 24.84 -7.54
CA MET A 454 -20.59 23.58 -8.22
C MET A 454 -19.45 23.72 -9.22
N MET A 455 -18.42 22.86 -9.11
CA MET A 455 -17.28 22.81 -10.01
C MET A 455 -17.10 21.41 -10.60
N THR A 456 -16.68 21.32 -11.88
CA THR A 456 -16.34 20.04 -12.52
C THR A 456 -15.29 19.32 -11.68
N LYS A 457 -15.45 18.00 -11.51
CA LYS A 457 -14.49 17.14 -10.78
C LYS A 457 -13.08 17.41 -11.25
N GLN A 458 -12.17 17.46 -10.30
CA GLN A 458 -10.75 17.68 -10.53
C GLN A 458 -9.95 16.48 -10.01
N CYS A 459 -8.76 16.26 -10.55
CA CYS A 459 -7.78 15.39 -9.93
C CYS A 459 -6.37 15.96 -10.08
N PHE A 460 -5.44 15.40 -9.34
CA PHE A 460 -4.02 15.62 -9.52
C PHE A 460 -3.52 14.81 -10.71
N TRP A 461 -2.51 15.33 -11.41
CA TRP A 461 -1.90 14.71 -12.58
C TRP A 461 -0.38 14.83 -12.49
N LEU A 462 0.37 13.79 -12.85
CA LEU A 462 1.78 13.97 -13.19
C LEU A 462 1.92 14.46 -14.63
N ASN A 463 2.82 15.41 -14.83
CA ASN A 463 3.07 16.01 -16.12
C ASN A 463 3.60 14.97 -17.12
N ASN A 464 3.13 15.03 -18.36
CA ASN A 464 3.62 14.16 -19.43
C ASN A 464 5.11 14.36 -19.72
N THR A 465 5.62 15.59 -19.59
CA THR A 465 7.06 15.90 -19.71
C THR A 465 7.86 15.22 -18.59
N TYR A 466 7.38 15.28 -17.35
CA TYR A 466 7.99 14.61 -16.22
C TYR A 466 8.05 13.08 -16.44
N ILE A 467 6.93 12.46 -16.80
CA ILE A 467 6.91 11.00 -17.08
C ILE A 467 7.85 10.65 -18.23
N ALA A 468 7.97 11.51 -19.27
CA ALA A 468 8.88 11.28 -20.38
C ALA A 468 10.35 11.27 -19.95
N GLU A 469 10.73 12.07 -18.95
CA GLU A 469 12.07 12.08 -18.36
C GLU A 469 12.32 10.81 -17.55
N GLN A 470 11.39 10.46 -16.65
CA GLN A 470 11.52 9.29 -15.80
C GLN A 470 11.72 7.98 -16.58
N ILE A 471 11.07 7.81 -17.71
CA ILE A 471 11.23 6.59 -18.53
C ILE A 471 12.51 6.58 -19.37
N LYS A 472 13.26 7.69 -19.49
CA LYS A 472 14.54 7.78 -20.20
C LYS A 472 15.73 7.39 -19.30
N GLU A 473 15.67 7.70 -18.00
CA GLU A 473 16.79 7.53 -17.06
C GLU A 473 17.13 6.06 -16.77
N VAL A 474 16.26 5.14 -17.14
CA VAL A 474 16.38 3.69 -16.86
C VAL A 474 16.74 2.89 -18.13
N ARG A 475 17.50 3.46 -19.07
CA ARG A 475 18.00 2.73 -20.26
C ARG A 475 19.36 2.12 -20.04
#